data_7eb2612da658de5b90d65a6250cf096d
#
_entry.id   7eb2612da658de5b90d65a6250cf096d
#
_cell.length_a   1.000
_cell.length_b   1.000
_cell.length_c   1.000
_cell.angle_alpha   90.00
_cell.angle_beta   90.00
_cell.angle_gamma   90.00
#
_symmetry.space_group_name_H-M   'P 1'
#
loop_
_entity.id
_entity.type
_entity.pdbx_description
1 polymer ?
#
loop_
_entity_poly.entity_id
_entity_poly.type
_entity_poly.pdbx_seq_one_letter_code
_entity_poly.pdbx_strand_id
1 'polypeptide(L)'
;MCRDIKANARESVLTNQLLRSGTSIGANIHEAQYAQGKKDFISKLEIAQKECFETEYWLELLFETGYISETVYKPLQNQFGTIRRMLISSINTVKKNDK
;
A
#
# COMPACT_ATOMS: atom_id res chain seq x y z
N MET A 1 -22.91 13.98 19.42
CA MET A 1 -21.69 14.61 18.91
C MET A 1 -20.43 14.10 19.55
N CYS A 2 -20.46 13.79 20.87
CA CYS A 2 -19.26 13.26 21.52
C CYS A 2 -18.82 11.93 20.93
N ARG A 3 -19.77 11.09 20.53
CA ARG A 3 -19.49 9.85 19.85
C ARG A 3 -18.72 10.12 18.56
N ASP A 4 -19.13 11.17 17.87
CA ASP A 4 -18.56 11.48 16.55
C ASP A 4 -17.14 12.01 16.66
N ILE A 5 -16.83 12.75 17.72
CA ILE A 5 -15.47 13.26 17.94
C ILE A 5 -14.50 12.08 18.11
N LYS A 6 -14.88 11.10 18.92
CA LYS A 6 -14.03 9.94 19.19
C LYS A 6 -13.90 9.07 17.93
N ALA A 7 -15.00 8.87 17.21
CA ALA A 7 -15.00 8.10 15.97
C ALA A 7 -14.17 8.79 14.91
N ASN A 8 -14.30 10.12 14.79
CA ASN A 8 -13.55 10.89 13.82
C ASN A 8 -12.05 10.87 14.09
N ALA A 9 -11.66 10.89 15.37
CA ALA A 9 -10.25 10.80 15.73
C ALA A 9 -9.67 9.45 15.31
N ARG A 10 -10.42 8.37 15.55
CA ARG A 10 -9.99 7.03 15.15
C ARG A 10 -9.89 6.91 13.63
N GLU A 11 -10.90 7.40 12.92
CA GLU A 11 -10.92 7.41 11.47
C GLU A 11 -9.73 8.19 10.93
N SER A 12 -9.43 9.32 11.54
CA SER A 12 -8.32 10.18 11.12
C SER A 12 -6.99 9.44 11.23
N VAL A 13 -6.78 8.70 12.33
CA VAL A 13 -5.56 7.90 12.53
C VAL A 13 -5.44 6.84 11.43
N LEU A 14 -6.52 6.10 11.18
CA LEU A 14 -6.51 5.06 10.16
C LEU A 14 -6.29 5.62 8.76
N THR A 15 -6.97 6.74 8.46
CA THR A 15 -6.85 7.40 7.16
C THR A 15 -5.43 7.91 6.95
N ASN A 16 -4.81 8.50 7.98
CA ASN A 16 -3.45 8.99 7.89
C ASN A 16 -2.47 7.84 7.63
N GLN A 17 -2.66 6.69 8.27
CA GLN A 17 -1.82 5.53 8.02
C GLN A 17 -2.01 5.02 6.60
N LEU A 18 -3.24 4.99 6.13
CA LEU A 18 -3.53 4.58 4.76
C LEU A 18 -2.85 5.49 3.75
N LEU A 19 -2.95 6.80 3.94
CA LEU A 19 -2.33 7.78 3.07
C LEU A 19 -0.80 7.68 3.11
N ARG A 20 -0.23 7.50 4.29
CA ARG A 20 1.21 7.37 4.45
C ARG A 20 1.73 6.15 3.69
N SER A 21 1.13 5.00 3.93
CA SER A 21 1.60 3.78 3.28
C SER A 21 1.32 3.81 1.78
N GLY A 22 0.16 4.31 1.37
CA GLY A 22 -0.17 4.43 -0.04
C GLY A 22 0.78 5.34 -0.79
N THR A 23 1.12 6.48 -0.19
CA THR A 23 2.07 7.42 -0.78
C THR A 23 3.46 6.79 -0.85
N SER A 24 3.82 6.02 0.17
CA SER A 24 5.13 5.36 0.22
C SER A 24 5.28 4.32 -0.90
N ILE A 25 4.19 3.63 -1.28
CA ILE A 25 4.23 2.71 -2.42
C ILE A 25 4.69 3.46 -3.67
N GLY A 26 4.02 4.57 -3.98
CA GLY A 26 4.34 5.36 -5.16
C GLY A 26 5.74 5.93 -5.12
N ALA A 27 6.16 6.43 -3.96
CA ALA A 27 7.49 7.01 -3.80
C ALA A 27 8.58 5.98 -4.05
N ASN A 28 8.41 4.76 -3.53
CA ASN A 28 9.42 3.71 -3.69
C ASN A 28 9.45 3.18 -5.13
N ILE A 29 8.30 3.07 -5.78
CA ILE A 29 8.27 2.69 -7.19
C ILE A 29 9.00 3.74 -8.03
N HIS A 30 8.75 5.01 -7.73
CA HIS A 30 9.42 6.11 -8.43
C HIS A 30 10.93 6.05 -8.23
N GLU A 31 11.37 5.85 -6.99
CA GLU A 31 12.79 5.75 -6.68
C GLU A 31 13.44 4.53 -7.34
N ALA A 32 12.68 3.43 -7.49
CA ALA A 32 13.19 2.25 -8.18
C ALA A 32 13.58 2.56 -9.62
N GLN A 33 12.83 3.45 -10.27
CA GLN A 33 13.12 3.82 -11.66
C GLN A 33 14.45 4.53 -11.81
N TYR A 34 14.97 5.11 -10.74
CA TYR A 34 16.23 5.83 -10.72
C TYR A 34 17.29 5.10 -9.90
N ALA A 35 17.09 3.80 -9.68
CA ALA A 35 18.00 3.01 -8.86
C ALA A 35 19.38 2.91 -9.48
N GLN A 36 20.40 2.86 -8.62
CA GLN A 36 21.80 2.82 -9.05
C GLN A 36 22.23 1.45 -9.55
N GLY A 37 21.40 0.43 -9.35
CA GLY A 37 21.71 -0.90 -9.82
C GLY A 37 20.58 -1.84 -9.48
N LYS A 38 20.75 -3.11 -9.87
CA LYS A 38 19.73 -4.13 -9.71
C LYS A 38 19.35 -4.35 -8.25
N LYS A 39 20.34 -4.38 -7.37
CA LYS A 39 20.14 -4.60 -5.94
C LYS A 39 19.30 -3.49 -5.32
N ASP A 40 19.61 -2.25 -5.68
CA ASP A 40 18.85 -1.09 -5.20
C ASP A 40 17.43 -1.08 -5.76
N PHE A 41 17.30 -1.44 -7.04
CA PHE A 41 15.99 -1.56 -7.69
C PHE A 41 15.10 -2.56 -6.94
N ILE A 42 15.62 -3.75 -6.66
CA ILE A 42 14.89 -4.78 -5.94
C ILE A 42 14.53 -4.30 -4.54
N SER A 43 15.48 -3.66 -3.85
CA SER A 43 15.26 -3.15 -2.51
C SER A 43 14.09 -2.17 -2.47
N LYS A 44 14.04 -1.24 -3.42
CA LYS A 44 12.95 -0.26 -3.48
C LYS A 44 11.61 -0.91 -3.75
N LEU A 45 11.58 -1.91 -4.64
CA LEU A 45 10.34 -2.62 -4.93
C LEU A 45 9.88 -3.47 -3.75
N GLU A 46 10.82 -4.03 -2.99
CA GLU A 46 10.46 -4.79 -1.79
C GLU A 46 9.87 -3.89 -0.71
N ILE A 47 10.37 -2.68 -0.57
CA ILE A 47 9.78 -1.70 0.35
C ILE A 47 8.37 -1.34 -0.12
N ALA A 48 8.19 -1.11 -1.43
CA ALA A 48 6.87 -0.82 -1.98
C ALA A 48 5.90 -1.97 -1.73
N GLN A 49 6.35 -3.21 -1.86
CA GLN A 49 5.53 -4.39 -1.60
C GLN A 49 5.08 -4.44 -0.15
N LYS A 50 6.00 -4.19 0.77
CA LYS A 50 5.69 -4.16 2.20
C LYS A 50 4.65 -3.07 2.50
N GLU A 51 4.84 -1.89 1.94
CA GLU A 51 3.91 -0.79 2.13
C GLU A 51 2.55 -1.09 1.52
N CYS A 52 2.53 -1.87 0.43
CA CYS A 52 1.27 -2.29 -0.18
C CYS A 52 0.47 -3.20 0.74
N PHE A 53 1.13 -4.14 1.41
CA PHE A 53 0.48 -4.99 2.41
C PHE A 53 -0.08 -4.16 3.55
N GLU A 54 0.66 -3.15 4.02
CA GLU A 54 0.18 -2.26 5.07
C GLU A 54 -1.03 -1.45 4.61
N THR A 55 -1.00 -0.97 3.37
CA THR A 55 -2.11 -0.20 2.81
C THR A 55 -3.38 -1.06 2.77
N GLU A 56 -3.27 -2.31 2.35
CA GLU A 56 -4.40 -3.24 2.32
C GLU A 56 -4.93 -3.48 3.73
N TYR A 57 -4.05 -3.58 4.71
CA TYR A 57 -4.43 -3.77 6.11
C TYR A 57 -5.22 -2.58 6.65
N TRP A 58 -4.73 -1.35 6.44
CA TRP A 58 -5.43 -0.15 6.90
C TRP A 58 -6.78 0.01 6.21
N LEU A 59 -6.83 -0.34 4.92
CA LEU A 59 -8.06 -0.27 4.14
C LEU A 59 -9.09 -1.25 4.71
N GLU A 60 -8.66 -2.47 5.03
CA GLU A 60 -9.53 -3.49 5.62
C GLU A 60 -10.06 -3.04 6.97
N LEU A 61 -9.21 -2.43 7.80
CA LEU A 61 -9.63 -1.90 9.09
C LEU A 61 -10.69 -0.82 8.95
N LEU A 62 -10.50 0.09 7.99
CA LEU A 62 -11.49 1.14 7.72
C LEU A 62 -12.83 0.55 7.32
N PHE A 63 -12.81 -0.51 6.52
CA PHE A 63 -14.02 -1.18 6.09
C PHE A 63 -14.69 -1.92 7.26
N GLU A 64 -13.92 -2.70 8.02
CA GLU A 64 -14.45 -3.50 9.11
C GLU A 64 -15.00 -2.65 10.25
N THR A 65 -14.42 -1.46 10.45
CA THR A 65 -14.89 -0.55 11.48
C THR A 65 -16.03 0.35 10.99
N GLY A 66 -16.44 0.21 9.72
CA GLY A 66 -17.60 0.90 9.19
C GLY A 66 -17.34 2.31 8.70
N TYR A 67 -16.08 2.73 8.58
CA TYR A 67 -15.77 4.09 8.11
C TYR A 67 -15.88 4.22 6.60
N ILE A 68 -15.75 3.12 5.87
CA ILE A 68 -15.98 3.13 4.42
C ILE A 68 -16.95 2.01 4.06
N SER A 69 -17.70 2.21 2.99
CA SER A 69 -18.67 1.23 2.52
C SER A 69 -17.99 0.19 1.65
N GLU A 70 -18.68 -0.92 1.43
CA GLU A 70 -18.22 -1.96 0.53
C GLU A 70 -18.02 -1.41 -0.89
N THR A 71 -18.87 -0.49 -1.30
CA THR A 71 -18.79 0.14 -2.61
C THR A 71 -17.48 0.88 -2.82
N VAL A 72 -16.93 1.46 -1.74
CA VAL A 72 -15.64 2.14 -1.77
C VAL A 72 -14.50 1.14 -1.58
N TYR A 73 -14.70 0.19 -0.68
CA TYR A 73 -13.65 -0.76 -0.28
C TYR A 73 -13.27 -1.72 -1.41
N LYS A 74 -14.26 -2.33 -2.07
CA LYS A 74 -13.98 -3.39 -3.07
C LYS A 74 -13.11 -2.92 -4.23
N PRO A 75 -13.40 -1.76 -4.87
CA PRO A 75 -12.53 -1.30 -5.95
C PRO A 75 -11.10 -1.02 -5.49
N LEU A 76 -10.95 -0.40 -4.31
CA LEU A 76 -9.62 -0.10 -3.77
C LEU A 76 -8.87 -1.37 -3.42
N GLN A 77 -9.54 -2.34 -2.81
CA GLN A 77 -8.95 -3.63 -2.51
C GLN A 77 -8.40 -4.29 -3.78
N ASN A 78 -9.19 -4.26 -4.84
CA ASN A 78 -8.80 -4.85 -6.12
C ASN A 78 -7.59 -4.13 -6.71
N GLN A 79 -7.57 -2.80 -6.65
CA GLN A 79 -6.48 -2.00 -7.18
C GLN A 79 -5.16 -2.27 -6.44
N PHE A 80 -5.20 -2.27 -5.11
CA PHE A 80 -3.99 -2.52 -4.32
C PHE A 80 -3.53 -3.96 -4.47
N GLY A 81 -4.47 -4.91 -4.60
CA GLY A 81 -4.13 -6.30 -4.88
C GLY A 81 -3.41 -6.45 -6.22
N THR A 82 -3.86 -5.72 -7.22
CA THR A 82 -3.22 -5.72 -8.55
C THR A 82 -1.80 -5.15 -8.46
N ILE A 83 -1.63 -4.02 -7.77
CA ILE A 83 -0.32 -3.41 -7.58
C ILE A 83 0.62 -4.39 -6.86
N ARG A 84 0.14 -5.02 -5.81
CA ARG A 84 0.93 -5.98 -5.04
C ARG A 84 1.40 -7.13 -5.92
N ARG A 85 0.52 -7.70 -6.72
CA ARG A 85 0.87 -8.81 -7.62
C ARG A 85 1.89 -8.37 -8.68
N MET A 86 1.73 -7.15 -9.18
CA MET A 86 2.69 -6.60 -10.15
C MET A 86 4.06 -6.42 -9.53
N LEU A 87 4.12 -5.93 -8.29
CA LEU A 87 5.38 -5.75 -7.58
C LEU A 87 6.08 -7.09 -7.36
N ILE A 88 5.32 -8.08 -6.90
CA ILE A 88 5.88 -9.42 -6.66
C ILE A 88 6.42 -10.00 -7.97
N SER A 89 5.66 -9.87 -9.04
CA SER A 89 6.07 -10.38 -10.35
C SER A 89 7.34 -9.69 -10.85
N SER A 90 7.39 -8.36 -10.70
CA SER A 90 8.57 -7.60 -11.13
C SER A 90 9.82 -7.98 -10.35
N ILE A 91 9.68 -8.14 -9.04
CA ILE A 91 10.80 -8.54 -8.18
C ILE A 91 11.31 -9.91 -8.60
N ASN A 92 10.39 -10.87 -8.79
CA ASN A 92 10.75 -12.23 -9.15
C ASN A 92 11.43 -12.29 -10.52
N THR A 93 10.94 -11.48 -11.47
CA THR A 93 11.53 -11.43 -12.80
C THR A 93 12.97 -10.94 -12.74
N VAL A 94 13.22 -9.87 -12.00
CA VAL A 94 14.57 -9.31 -11.87
C VAL A 94 15.50 -10.28 -11.15
N LYS A 95 15.04 -10.92 -10.09
CA LYS A 95 15.84 -11.90 -9.35
C LYS A 95 16.18 -13.11 -10.23
N LYS A 96 15.22 -13.55 -11.03
CA LYS A 96 15.41 -14.68 -11.93
C LYS A 96 16.46 -14.38 -12.99
N ASN A 97 16.49 -13.15 -13.47
CA ASN A 97 17.44 -12.73 -14.51
C ASN A 97 18.82 -12.43 -13.95
N ASP A 98 18.98 -12.51 -12.65
CA ASP A 98 20.23 -12.15 -11.97
C ASP A 98 21.11 -13.40 -11.76
N LYS A 99 21.38 -14.12 -12.82
CA LYS A 99 22.26 -15.28 -12.75
C LYS A 99 23.59 -15.02 -13.40
#